data_20fb02327324604ebfc3bc657aac86dd
#
_entry.id   20fb02327324604ebfc3bc657aac86dd
#
_cell.length_a   1.000
_cell.length_b   1.000
_cell.length_c   1.000
_cell.angle_alpha   90.00
_cell.angle_beta   90.00
_cell.angle_gamma   90.00
#
_symmetry.space_group_name_H-M   'P 1'
#
loop_
_entity.id
_entity.type
_entity.pdbx_description
1 polymer ?
#
loop_
_entity_poly.entity_id
_entity_poly.type
_entity_poly.pdbx_seq_one_letter_code
_entity_poly.pdbx_strand_id
1 'polypeptide(L)'
;MKSYHQKFVSDHPYESSPMAEIAGFPVRPGIYDLNGATPLQNGVNFTIHTCGGTSCELLLFHRAQEEPFAVLPFPEAYKIGDVYSMIVYGLNIDEFEYAYRVDGPYCPEKGLLFDKNKILLDPYAKAVAGQRTWGIRWDHTYHARVVKDRFDWGDMPQSKKELCDLIIYELHVRDFTHHPS
;
A
#
# COMPACT_ATOMS: atom_id res chain seq x y z
N MET A 1 23.78 -4.24 -4.54
CA MET A 1 23.37 -2.82 -4.59
C MET A 1 22.06 -2.69 -3.82
N LYS A 2 22.01 -1.95 -2.70
CA LYS A 2 20.76 -1.75 -1.96
C LYS A 2 19.80 -0.99 -2.85
N SER A 3 18.49 -1.36 -2.87
CA SER A 3 17.47 -0.60 -3.59
C SER A 3 17.45 0.85 -3.10
N TYR A 4 16.98 1.79 -3.93
CA TYR A 4 16.85 3.20 -3.54
C TYR A 4 16.09 3.35 -2.21
N HIS A 5 15.01 2.59 -2.04
CA HIS A 5 14.22 2.56 -0.80
C HIS A 5 15.02 2.07 0.41
N GLN A 6 15.80 0.98 0.25
CA GLN A 6 16.64 0.48 1.35
C GLN A 6 17.72 1.47 1.76
N LYS A 7 18.32 2.17 0.79
CA LYS A 7 19.31 3.20 1.05
C LYS A 7 18.67 4.42 1.73
N PHE A 8 17.51 4.87 1.22
CA PHE A 8 16.79 6.00 1.80
C PHE A 8 16.42 5.74 3.26
N VAL A 9 15.84 4.57 3.56
CA VAL A 9 15.47 4.18 4.94
C VAL A 9 16.69 4.02 5.85
N SER A 10 17.84 3.54 5.33
CA SER A 10 19.07 3.39 6.16
C SER A 10 19.75 4.72 6.48
N ASP A 11 19.62 5.71 5.61
CA ASP A 11 20.33 7.00 5.72
C ASP A 11 19.50 8.07 6.47
N HIS A 12 18.22 7.77 6.76
CA HIS A 12 17.32 8.68 7.45
C HIS A 12 16.70 7.99 8.67
N PRO A 13 17.25 8.16 9.86
CA PRO A 13 16.69 7.62 11.11
C PRO A 13 15.44 8.42 11.55
N TYR A 14 14.39 8.41 10.73
CA TYR A 14 13.10 9.03 11.06
C TYR A 14 12.31 8.25 12.13
N GLU A 15 12.88 7.16 12.56
CA GLU A 15 12.25 6.19 13.43
C GLU A 15 12.11 6.63 14.85
N SER A 16 12.53 7.81 15.17
CA SER A 16 12.81 8.12 16.54
C SER A 16 11.58 7.92 17.38
N SER A 17 10.55 8.58 17.38
CA SER A 17 9.51 8.43 18.40
C SER A 17 8.11 8.71 17.86
N PRO A 18 7.09 8.02 18.34
CA PRO A 18 5.71 8.44 18.14
C PRO A 18 5.50 9.87 18.63
N MET A 19 4.64 10.61 17.93
CA MET A 19 4.27 11.98 18.31
C MET A 19 2.82 12.09 18.78
N ALA A 20 2.01 11.08 18.48
CA ALA A 20 0.60 11.00 18.82
C ALA A 20 0.16 9.54 18.93
N GLU A 21 -1.10 9.36 19.33
CA GLU A 21 -1.78 8.07 19.33
C GLU A 21 -3.11 8.21 18.60
N ILE A 22 -3.40 7.26 17.70
CA ILE A 22 -4.66 7.21 16.96
C ILE A 22 -5.20 5.78 17.01
N ALA A 23 -6.42 5.60 17.46
CA ALA A 23 -7.08 4.31 17.61
C ALA A 23 -6.25 3.25 18.38
N GLY A 24 -5.48 3.69 19.38
CA GLY A 24 -4.62 2.83 20.19
C GLY A 24 -3.24 2.52 19.56
N PHE A 25 -2.93 3.11 18.41
CA PHE A 25 -1.62 2.95 17.74
C PHE A 25 -0.78 4.21 17.90
N PRO A 26 0.49 4.08 18.32
CA PRO A 26 1.44 5.19 18.27
C PRO A 26 1.72 5.56 16.80
N VAL A 27 1.67 6.87 16.52
CA VAL A 27 1.82 7.40 15.15
C VAL A 27 2.68 8.66 15.09
N ARG A 28 3.12 9.01 13.88
CA ARG A 28 3.74 10.31 13.55
C ARG A 28 3.53 10.65 12.07
N PRO A 29 3.82 11.90 11.63
CA PRO A 29 3.90 12.21 10.19
C PRO A 29 4.84 11.25 9.46
N GLY A 30 4.44 10.83 8.28
CA GLY A 30 5.16 9.85 7.48
C GLY A 30 6.24 10.45 6.58
N ILE A 31 6.77 9.59 5.72
CA ILE A 31 7.76 9.91 4.69
C ILE A 31 6.99 10.05 3.38
N TYR A 32 6.75 11.29 2.96
CA TYR A 32 5.84 11.62 1.85
C TYR A 32 6.33 11.15 0.48
N ASP A 33 7.64 10.96 0.30
CA ASP A 33 8.24 10.51 -0.95
C ASP A 33 8.16 8.99 -1.16
N LEU A 34 7.69 8.24 -0.15
CA LEU A 34 7.58 6.79 -0.20
C LEU A 34 6.11 6.37 -0.37
N ASN A 35 5.62 6.34 -1.60
CA ASN A 35 4.26 5.92 -1.90
C ASN A 35 3.98 4.48 -1.50
N GLY A 36 2.74 4.24 -1.06
CA GLY A 36 2.27 2.94 -0.59
C GLY A 36 2.72 2.63 0.85
N ALA A 37 2.71 1.35 1.20
CA ALA A 37 3.13 0.88 2.51
C ALA A 37 4.58 0.39 2.49
N THR A 38 5.44 1.07 3.26
CA THR A 38 6.87 0.76 3.37
C THR A 38 7.20 0.31 4.79
N PRO A 39 7.67 -0.94 4.99
CA PRO A 39 8.06 -1.40 6.30
C PRO A 39 9.33 -0.69 6.77
N LEU A 40 9.30 -0.20 8.01
CA LEU A 40 10.40 0.38 8.75
C LEU A 40 10.86 -0.57 9.86
N GLN A 41 11.87 -0.17 10.64
CA GLN A 41 12.38 -1.02 11.72
C GLN A 41 11.31 -1.31 12.79
N ASN A 42 10.55 -0.29 13.20
CA ASN A 42 9.60 -0.37 14.31
C ASN A 42 8.15 -0.07 13.88
N GLY A 43 7.86 -0.01 12.58
CA GLY A 43 6.53 0.35 12.10
C GLY A 43 6.41 0.26 10.58
N VAL A 44 5.35 0.86 10.08
CA VAL A 44 5.06 0.93 8.65
C VAL A 44 4.73 2.36 8.27
N ASN A 45 5.37 2.88 7.23
CA ASN A 45 5.00 4.14 6.60
C ASN A 45 3.89 3.89 5.59
N PHE A 46 2.78 4.60 5.73
CA PHE A 46 1.67 4.57 4.79
C PHE A 46 1.56 5.94 4.11
N THR A 47 1.65 5.96 2.79
CA THR A 47 1.56 7.20 1.99
C THR A 47 0.65 7.00 0.81
N ILE A 48 -0.33 7.89 0.66
CA ILE A 48 -1.30 7.86 -0.42
C ILE A 48 -1.55 9.26 -0.99
N HIS A 49 -1.62 9.35 -2.31
CA HIS A 49 -2.02 10.56 -3.05
C HIS A 49 -3.50 10.48 -3.40
N THR A 50 -4.29 11.52 -3.07
CA THR A 50 -5.76 11.48 -3.16
C THR A 50 -6.37 12.45 -4.17
N CYS A 51 -5.63 13.34 -4.75
CA CYS A 51 -6.02 14.34 -5.75
C CYS A 51 -7.45 14.91 -5.52
N GLY A 52 -7.59 15.83 -4.59
CA GLY A 52 -8.87 16.46 -4.23
C GLY A 52 -9.65 15.78 -3.11
N GLY A 53 -9.10 14.74 -2.49
CA GLY A 53 -9.67 14.14 -1.28
C GLY A 53 -9.61 15.09 -0.09
N THR A 54 -10.70 15.15 0.67
CA THR A 54 -10.83 16.02 1.85
C THR A 54 -10.51 15.30 3.15
N SER A 55 -10.61 13.97 3.18
CA SER A 55 -10.17 13.13 4.28
C SER A 55 -9.73 11.76 3.79
N CYS A 56 -8.85 11.12 4.58
CA CYS A 56 -8.37 9.77 4.32
C CYS A 56 -8.30 8.99 5.63
N GLU A 57 -8.67 7.72 5.56
CA GLU A 57 -8.57 6.78 6.67
C GLU A 57 -7.79 5.54 6.21
N LEU A 58 -6.88 5.09 7.06
CA LEU A 58 -6.24 3.79 6.94
C LEU A 58 -7.08 2.75 7.69
N LEU A 59 -7.46 1.69 6.99
CA LEU A 59 -8.18 0.56 7.56
C LEU A 59 -7.22 -0.61 7.71
N LEU A 60 -7.17 -1.21 8.90
CA LEU A 60 -6.37 -2.38 9.19
C LEU A 60 -7.28 -3.59 9.43
N PHE A 61 -7.00 -4.68 8.74
CA PHE A 61 -7.77 -5.92 8.79
C PHE A 61 -6.89 -7.06 9.32
N HIS A 62 -7.43 -7.92 10.15
CA HIS A 62 -6.78 -9.21 10.34
C HIS A 62 -6.79 -9.99 9.03
N ARG A 63 -5.79 -10.83 8.83
CA ARG A 63 -5.71 -11.63 7.61
C ARG A 63 -7.01 -12.34 7.34
N ALA A 64 -7.50 -12.13 6.13
CA ALA A 64 -8.67 -12.80 5.63
C ALA A 64 -9.97 -12.45 6.37
N GLN A 65 -10.05 -11.33 7.06
CA GLN A 65 -11.28 -10.78 7.62
C GLN A 65 -11.77 -9.63 6.74
N GLU A 66 -13.08 -9.45 6.68
CA GLU A 66 -13.73 -8.39 5.90
C GLU A 66 -13.95 -7.12 6.72
N GLU A 67 -14.02 -7.25 8.04
CA GLU A 67 -14.20 -6.13 8.97
C GLU A 67 -12.85 -5.63 9.48
N PRO A 68 -12.60 -4.31 9.45
CA PRO A 68 -11.38 -3.74 9.99
C PRO A 68 -11.35 -3.85 11.52
N PHE A 69 -10.22 -4.28 12.07
CA PHE A 69 -10.01 -4.23 13.53
C PHE A 69 -9.59 -2.83 14.01
N ALA A 70 -9.12 -1.98 13.11
CA ALA A 70 -8.79 -0.60 13.43
C ALA A 70 -9.01 0.31 12.21
N VAL A 71 -9.47 1.53 12.49
CA VAL A 71 -9.62 2.61 11.52
C VAL A 71 -8.83 3.81 12.04
N LEU A 72 -7.81 4.22 11.31
CA LEU A 72 -6.93 5.32 11.66
C LEU A 72 -7.14 6.49 10.69
N PRO A 73 -7.84 7.55 11.09
CA PRO A 73 -7.93 8.76 10.28
C PRO A 73 -6.55 9.43 10.17
N PHE A 74 -6.18 9.85 8.97
CA PHE A 74 -5.01 10.70 8.80
C PHE A 74 -5.33 12.10 9.29
N PRO A 75 -4.56 12.64 10.27
CA PRO A 75 -4.70 14.03 10.67
C PRO A 75 -4.42 14.97 9.50
N GLU A 76 -5.12 16.10 9.45
CA GLU A 76 -4.85 17.12 8.42
C GLU A 76 -3.40 17.62 8.48
N ALA A 77 -2.81 17.67 9.67
CA ALA A 77 -1.40 18.00 9.85
C ALA A 77 -0.42 16.96 9.23
N TYR A 78 -0.92 15.79 8.83
CA TYR A 78 -0.15 14.72 8.17
C TYR A 78 -0.43 14.70 6.65
N LYS A 79 -0.89 15.82 6.11
CA LYS A 79 -1.15 16.04 4.69
C LYS A 79 -0.23 17.15 4.14
N ILE A 80 0.36 16.90 2.98
CA ILE A 80 1.11 17.91 2.22
C ILE A 80 0.55 17.91 0.79
N GLY A 81 -0.06 19.03 0.38
CA GLY A 81 -0.80 19.07 -0.88
C GLY A 81 -1.92 18.02 -0.89
N ASP A 82 -1.89 17.11 -1.85
CA ASP A 82 -2.85 15.99 -1.96
C ASP A 82 -2.32 14.66 -1.40
N VAL A 83 -1.18 14.67 -0.70
CA VAL A 83 -0.53 13.47 -0.17
C VAL A 83 -0.73 13.38 1.33
N TYR A 84 -1.36 12.29 1.78
CA TYR A 84 -1.41 11.89 3.18
C TYR A 84 -0.28 10.91 3.48
N SER A 85 0.43 11.12 4.61
CA SER A 85 1.49 10.20 5.01
C SER A 85 1.57 10.06 6.52
N MET A 86 1.62 8.80 7.01
CA MET A 86 1.66 8.47 8.43
C MET A 86 2.49 7.22 8.68
N ILE A 87 3.37 7.27 9.68
CA ILE A 87 4.01 6.08 10.23
C ILE A 87 3.15 5.57 11.37
N VAL A 88 2.82 4.29 11.34
CA VAL A 88 2.12 3.55 12.39
C VAL A 88 3.08 2.54 13.00
N TYR A 89 3.26 2.61 14.31
CA TYR A 89 4.19 1.76 15.06
C TYR A 89 3.49 0.51 15.63
N GLY A 90 4.30 -0.51 15.94
CA GLY A 90 3.81 -1.70 16.61
C GLY A 90 3.04 -2.68 15.73
N LEU A 91 3.04 -2.48 14.42
CA LEU A 91 2.38 -3.38 13.48
C LEU A 91 3.26 -4.58 13.13
N ASN A 92 2.72 -5.79 13.27
CA ASN A 92 3.32 -6.99 12.69
C ASN A 92 2.82 -7.19 11.27
N ILE A 93 3.66 -6.93 10.28
CA ILE A 93 3.29 -6.98 8.86
C ILE A 93 2.83 -8.36 8.38
N ASP A 94 3.14 -9.40 9.13
CA ASP A 94 2.72 -10.77 8.80
C ASP A 94 1.29 -11.08 9.26
N GLU A 95 0.67 -10.21 10.06
CA GLU A 95 -0.63 -10.48 10.70
C GLU A 95 -1.78 -9.63 10.16
N PHE A 96 -1.50 -8.58 9.37
CA PHE A 96 -2.54 -7.69 8.89
C PHE A 96 -2.53 -7.50 7.38
N GLU A 97 -3.66 -6.98 6.91
CA GLU A 97 -3.93 -6.44 5.59
C GLU A 97 -4.43 -5.01 5.77
N TYR A 98 -4.32 -4.18 4.74
CA TYR A 98 -4.78 -2.80 4.84
C TYR A 98 -5.51 -2.35 3.57
N ALA A 99 -6.32 -1.32 3.73
CA ALA A 99 -6.96 -0.59 2.65
C ALA A 99 -7.16 0.87 3.07
N TYR A 100 -7.68 1.67 2.17
CA TYR A 100 -8.00 3.07 2.43
C TYR A 100 -9.48 3.35 2.26
N ARG A 101 -9.94 4.41 2.92
CA ARG A 101 -11.22 5.04 2.68
C ARG A 101 -10.99 6.54 2.53
N VAL A 102 -11.43 7.10 1.42
CA VAL A 102 -11.17 8.49 1.08
C VAL A 102 -12.50 9.18 0.85
N ASP A 103 -12.70 10.33 1.47
CA ASP A 103 -13.85 11.20 1.26
C ASP A 103 -13.44 12.44 0.46
N GLY A 104 -14.42 13.06 -0.19
CA GLY A 104 -14.21 14.23 -1.02
C GLY A 104 -15.46 14.58 -1.82
N PRO A 105 -15.37 15.56 -2.73
CA PRO A 105 -16.49 15.97 -3.55
C PRO A 105 -16.89 14.88 -4.55
N TYR A 106 -18.21 14.69 -4.71
CA TYR A 106 -18.76 13.88 -5.79
C TYR A 106 -19.17 14.80 -6.94
N CYS A 107 -18.37 14.84 -8.02
CA CYS A 107 -18.55 15.71 -9.17
C CYS A 107 -18.04 14.99 -10.43
N PRO A 108 -18.86 14.05 -11.00
CA PRO A 108 -18.44 13.18 -12.12
C PRO A 108 -17.96 13.94 -13.36
N GLU A 109 -18.54 15.08 -13.64
CA GLU A 109 -18.14 15.96 -14.76
C GLU A 109 -16.72 16.52 -14.63
N LYS A 110 -16.16 16.51 -13.41
CA LYS A 110 -14.76 16.88 -13.12
C LYS A 110 -13.89 15.66 -12.83
N GLY A 111 -14.43 14.44 -13.00
CA GLY A 111 -13.73 13.21 -12.67
C GLY A 111 -13.59 12.92 -11.17
N LEU A 112 -14.31 13.65 -10.30
CA LEU A 112 -14.27 13.45 -8.86
C LEU A 112 -15.39 12.49 -8.45
N LEU A 113 -15.03 11.31 -7.98
CA LEU A 113 -15.96 10.21 -7.68
C LEU A 113 -15.76 9.69 -6.24
N PHE A 114 -15.51 10.60 -5.29
CA PHE A 114 -15.27 10.21 -3.91
C PHE A 114 -16.54 9.64 -3.27
N ASP A 115 -16.36 8.56 -2.51
CA ASP A 115 -17.41 7.89 -1.75
C ASP A 115 -16.80 7.26 -0.51
N LYS A 116 -17.03 7.87 0.65
CA LYS A 116 -16.52 7.42 1.95
C LYS A 116 -16.99 6.02 2.38
N ASN A 117 -17.98 5.45 1.70
CA ASN A 117 -18.44 4.09 2.00
C ASN A 117 -17.66 3.02 1.24
N LYS A 118 -16.83 3.41 0.29
CA LYS A 118 -16.00 2.48 -0.49
C LYS A 118 -14.66 2.25 0.15
N ILE A 119 -14.31 1.00 0.27
CA ILE A 119 -12.96 0.56 0.65
C ILE A 119 -12.12 0.49 -0.63
N LEU A 120 -11.00 1.16 -0.63
CA LEU A 120 -10.12 1.32 -1.79
C LEU A 120 -8.81 0.57 -1.57
N LEU A 121 -8.45 -0.24 -2.56
CA LEU A 121 -7.12 -0.84 -2.61
C LEU A 121 -6.06 0.25 -2.82
N ASP A 122 -4.93 0.11 -2.16
CA ASP A 122 -3.78 0.97 -2.39
C ASP A 122 -3.27 0.81 -3.83
N PRO A 123 -3.23 1.89 -4.64
CA PRO A 123 -2.69 1.82 -6.00
C PRO A 123 -1.20 1.45 -6.06
N TYR A 124 -0.47 1.61 -4.94
CA TYR A 124 0.93 1.24 -4.80
C TYR A 124 1.14 -0.08 -4.05
N ALA A 125 0.08 -0.89 -3.87
CA ALA A 125 0.16 -2.17 -3.18
C ALA A 125 1.17 -3.10 -3.86
N LYS A 126 2.12 -3.62 -3.09
CA LYS A 126 3.11 -4.61 -3.57
C LYS A 126 2.57 -6.04 -3.57
N ALA A 127 1.52 -6.30 -2.81
CA ALA A 127 0.78 -7.54 -2.79
C ALA A 127 -0.68 -7.29 -2.45
N VAL A 128 -1.55 -8.11 -3.01
CA VAL A 128 -3.01 -8.04 -2.84
C VAL A 128 -3.49 -9.33 -2.20
N ALA A 129 -4.41 -9.20 -1.26
CA ALA A 129 -5.12 -10.30 -0.61
C ALA A 129 -6.63 -10.09 -0.73
N GLY A 130 -7.37 -11.17 -0.47
CA GLY A 130 -8.82 -11.07 -0.33
C GLY A 130 -9.58 -12.11 -1.14
N GLN A 131 -9.17 -12.49 -2.34
CA GLN A 131 -9.85 -13.53 -3.10
C GLN A 131 -9.36 -14.93 -2.69
N ARG A 132 -10.16 -15.63 -1.90
CA ARG A 132 -9.83 -16.99 -1.44
C ARG A 132 -10.33 -18.07 -2.40
N THR A 133 -11.41 -17.81 -3.10
CA THR A 133 -12.01 -18.74 -4.05
C THR A 133 -11.86 -18.16 -5.44
N TRP A 134 -11.33 -18.96 -6.35
CA TRP A 134 -11.22 -18.54 -7.74
C TRP A 134 -12.60 -18.40 -8.38
N GLY A 135 -12.80 -17.31 -9.12
CA GLY A 135 -14.08 -17.03 -9.81
C GLY A 135 -14.37 -15.53 -9.82
N ILE A 136 -15.44 -15.17 -10.51
CA ILE A 136 -15.91 -13.79 -10.58
C ILE A 136 -16.74 -13.51 -9.32
N ARG A 137 -16.21 -12.64 -8.47
CA ARG A 137 -16.94 -12.10 -7.32
C ARG A 137 -16.92 -10.57 -7.42
N TRP A 138 -18.05 -10.00 -7.74
CA TRP A 138 -18.24 -8.55 -7.89
C TRP A 138 -18.36 -7.82 -6.55
N ASP A 139 -18.69 -8.56 -5.50
CA ASP A 139 -18.91 -8.09 -4.12
C ASP A 139 -17.66 -8.16 -3.24
N HIS A 140 -16.51 -8.50 -3.83
CA HIS A 140 -15.32 -8.76 -3.05
C HIS A 140 -14.46 -7.51 -2.88
N THR A 141 -14.06 -7.22 -1.63
CA THR A 141 -13.11 -6.16 -1.31
C THR A 141 -11.70 -6.72 -1.26
N TYR A 142 -10.80 -6.17 -2.05
CA TYR A 142 -9.39 -6.51 -2.01
C TYR A 142 -8.66 -5.65 -0.98
N HIS A 143 -7.75 -6.28 -0.25
CA HIS A 143 -6.87 -5.61 0.68
C HIS A 143 -5.43 -5.67 0.19
N ALA A 144 -4.66 -4.65 0.52
CA ALA A 144 -3.24 -4.62 0.27
C ALA A 144 -2.45 -5.29 1.39
N ARG A 145 -1.25 -5.77 1.09
CA ARG A 145 -0.33 -6.32 2.08
C ARG A 145 1.01 -5.60 2.04
N VAL A 146 1.57 -5.40 3.21
CA VAL A 146 2.94 -4.91 3.35
C VAL A 146 3.90 -6.05 3.05
N VAL A 147 4.90 -5.81 2.21
CA VAL A 147 5.88 -6.82 1.80
C VAL A 147 7.28 -6.34 2.18
N LYS A 148 8.04 -7.21 2.83
CA LYS A 148 9.49 -7.04 2.98
C LYS A 148 10.16 -7.57 1.71
N ASP A 149 10.73 -6.69 0.93
CA ASP A 149 11.53 -7.07 -0.22
C ASP A 149 12.88 -7.59 0.27
N ARG A 150 13.00 -8.91 0.35
CA ARG A 150 14.21 -9.63 0.79
C ARG A 150 14.63 -10.70 -0.20
N PHE A 151 14.23 -10.56 -1.47
CA PHE A 151 14.64 -11.53 -2.46
C PHE A 151 16.16 -11.45 -2.67
N ASP A 152 16.83 -12.55 -2.42
CA ASP A 152 18.27 -12.68 -2.67
C ASP A 152 18.47 -13.14 -4.13
N TRP A 153 18.98 -12.24 -4.95
CA TRP A 153 19.31 -12.53 -6.34
C TRP A 153 20.61 -13.33 -6.50
N GLY A 154 21.34 -13.59 -5.40
CA GLY A 154 22.65 -14.23 -5.43
C GLY A 154 23.63 -13.49 -6.34
N ASP A 155 24.49 -14.24 -7.02
CA ASP A 155 25.50 -13.73 -7.95
C ASP A 155 24.95 -13.51 -9.37
N MET A 156 23.63 -13.48 -9.57
CA MET A 156 23.06 -13.25 -10.89
C MET A 156 23.47 -11.89 -11.45
N PRO A 157 24.15 -11.84 -12.61
CA PRO A 157 24.51 -10.58 -13.22
C PRO A 157 23.24 -9.80 -13.61
N GLN A 158 23.15 -8.56 -13.19
CA GLN A 158 22.08 -7.68 -13.66
C GLN A 158 22.22 -7.47 -15.16
N SER A 159 21.11 -7.67 -15.89
CA SER A 159 21.07 -7.33 -17.32
C SER A 159 21.35 -5.83 -17.47
N LYS A 160 22.32 -5.50 -18.31
CA LYS A 160 22.64 -4.10 -18.69
C LYS A 160 21.88 -3.66 -19.94
N LYS A 161 20.88 -4.45 -20.39
CA LYS A 161 20.07 -4.10 -21.55
C LYS A 161 19.13 -2.94 -21.20
N GLU A 162 19.05 -2.00 -22.12
CA GLU A 162 18.08 -0.92 -22.04
C GLU A 162 16.67 -1.48 -22.31
N LEU A 163 15.63 -0.82 -21.76
CA LEU A 163 14.25 -1.28 -21.91
C LEU A 163 13.81 -1.33 -23.39
N CYS A 164 14.34 -0.43 -24.22
CA CYS A 164 14.07 -0.39 -25.67
C CYS A 164 14.65 -1.59 -26.44
N ASP A 165 15.60 -2.31 -25.85
CA ASP A 165 16.21 -3.52 -26.45
C ASP A 165 15.51 -4.81 -26.05
N LEU A 166 14.42 -4.71 -25.26
CA LEU A 166 13.69 -5.85 -24.75
C LEU A 166 12.44 -6.13 -25.57
N ILE A 167 12.17 -7.43 -25.80
CA ILE A 167 10.86 -7.89 -26.25
C ILE A 167 10.13 -8.42 -25.02
N ILE A 168 9.00 -7.80 -24.66
CA ILE A 168 8.18 -8.18 -23.53
C ILE A 168 7.01 -9.01 -24.05
N TYR A 169 6.87 -10.24 -23.55
CA TYR A 169 5.73 -11.11 -23.80
C TYR A 169 4.92 -11.28 -22.52
N GLU A 170 3.72 -10.73 -22.50
CA GLU A 170 2.80 -10.86 -21.39
C GLU A 170 1.81 -11.99 -21.68
N LEU A 171 1.66 -12.92 -20.74
CA LEU A 171 0.73 -14.03 -20.86
C LEU A 171 0.09 -14.37 -19.49
N HIS A 172 -1.15 -14.86 -19.56
CA HIS A 172 -1.81 -15.45 -18.41
C HIS A 172 -1.44 -16.93 -18.32
N VAL A 173 -0.59 -17.30 -17.34
CA VAL A 173 0.00 -18.65 -17.24
C VAL A 173 -1.07 -19.76 -17.27
N ARG A 174 -2.16 -19.59 -16.51
CA ARG A 174 -3.23 -20.58 -16.45
C ARG A 174 -3.92 -20.77 -17.79
N ASP A 175 -4.30 -19.68 -18.48
CA ASP A 175 -5.03 -19.76 -19.73
C ASP A 175 -4.13 -20.24 -20.85
N PHE A 176 -2.85 -19.90 -20.81
CA PHE A 176 -1.85 -20.36 -21.79
C PHE A 176 -1.61 -21.88 -21.72
N THR A 177 -1.66 -22.46 -20.52
CA THR A 177 -1.37 -23.88 -20.30
C THR A 177 -2.63 -24.76 -20.16
N HIS A 178 -3.81 -24.18 -20.22
CA HIS A 178 -5.10 -24.87 -19.98
C HIS A 178 -5.62 -25.55 -21.25
N HIS A 179 -4.76 -26.14 -22.06
CA HIS A 179 -5.21 -26.92 -23.21
C HIS A 179 -5.64 -28.32 -22.75
N PRO A 180 -6.83 -28.81 -23.14
CA PRO A 180 -7.33 -30.13 -22.77
C PRO A 180 -6.72 -31.22 -23.66
N SER A 181 -5.41 -31.34 -23.73
CA SER A 181 -4.72 -32.40 -24.49
C SER A 181 -4.29 -33.52 -23.58
#